data_8c461f25a7e5c16d3c7099acf659481b
#
_entry.id   8c461f25a7e5c16d3c7099acf659481b
#
_cell.length_a   1.000
_cell.length_b   1.000
_cell.length_c   1.000
_cell.angle_alpha   90.00
_cell.angle_beta   90.00
_cell.angle_gamma   90.00
#
_symmetry.space_group_name_H-M   'P 1'
#
loop_
_entity.id
_entity.type
_entity.pdbx_description
1 polymer ?
#
loop_
_entity_poly.entity_id
_entity_poly.type
_entity_poly.pdbx_seq_one_letter_code
_entity_poly.pdbx_strand_id
1 'polypeptide(L)'
;MSLGVVAALLIGIAMLALPAWLAWYLIRRWRRLATWSRAQATIRHVRKTKHNSSATGTTTTETSYEARYEYRDAAGVQHIGEVDHLHSPKVGDVIEIMYDPDDPSSSDTVAGGSVVGRIINYGAVFIVLGGGGIFVILASLGVVSA
;
A
#
# COMPACT_ATOMS: atom_id res chain seq x y z
N MET A 1 1.36 -40.94 8.87
CA MET A 1 2.01 -39.63 8.74
C MET A 1 2.61 -39.27 10.09
N SER A 2 3.86 -38.90 10.15
CA SER A 2 4.48 -38.44 11.41
C SER A 2 3.91 -37.07 11.82
N LEU A 3 3.84 -36.82 13.13
CA LEU A 3 3.36 -35.54 13.67
C LEU A 3 4.13 -34.35 13.06
N GLY A 4 5.41 -34.54 12.76
CA GLY A 4 6.25 -33.53 12.13
C GLY A 4 5.81 -33.17 10.69
N VAL A 5 5.39 -34.14 9.91
CA VAL A 5 4.89 -33.86 8.53
C VAL A 5 3.58 -33.09 8.56
N VAL A 6 2.68 -33.42 9.50
CA VAL A 6 1.43 -32.68 9.66
C VAL A 6 1.69 -31.23 10.08
N ALA A 7 2.60 -31.01 11.02
CA ALA A 7 2.97 -29.68 11.46
C ALA A 7 3.61 -28.85 10.32
N ALA A 8 4.52 -29.44 9.55
CA ALA A 8 5.14 -28.78 8.40
C ALA A 8 4.12 -28.40 7.32
N LEU A 9 3.17 -29.28 7.02
CA LEU A 9 2.08 -28.98 6.08
C LEU A 9 1.21 -27.80 6.55
N LEU A 10 0.84 -27.79 7.83
CA LEU A 10 0.04 -26.69 8.38
C LEU A 10 0.77 -25.34 8.31
N ILE A 11 2.07 -25.33 8.62
CA ILE A 11 2.91 -24.13 8.49
C ILE A 11 2.99 -23.68 7.03
N GLY A 12 3.20 -24.60 6.09
CA GLY A 12 3.26 -24.31 4.66
C GLY A 12 1.95 -23.71 4.14
N ILE A 13 0.81 -24.26 4.54
CA ILE A 13 -0.52 -23.74 4.19
C ILE A 13 -0.75 -22.36 4.81
N ALA A 14 -0.36 -22.14 6.06
CA ALA A 14 -0.48 -20.84 6.70
C ALA A 14 0.39 -19.76 6.00
N MET A 15 1.60 -20.12 5.57
CA MET A 15 2.49 -19.24 4.80
C MET A 15 1.91 -18.85 3.42
N LEU A 16 1.12 -19.72 2.80
CA LEU A 16 0.44 -19.42 1.53
C LEU A 16 -0.86 -18.64 1.71
N ALA A 17 -1.55 -18.80 2.83
CA ALA A 17 -2.81 -18.12 3.11
C ALA A 17 -2.65 -16.59 3.20
N LEU A 18 -1.55 -16.11 3.81
CA LEU A 18 -1.26 -14.68 3.94
C LEU A 18 -1.09 -13.98 2.58
N PRO A 19 -0.21 -14.43 1.67
CA PRO A 19 -0.08 -13.81 0.36
C PRO A 19 -1.36 -13.94 -0.49
N ALA A 20 -2.09 -15.04 -0.39
CA ALA A 20 -3.36 -15.22 -1.09
C ALA A 20 -4.43 -14.22 -0.61
N TRP A 21 -4.55 -14.02 0.70
CA TRP A 21 -5.44 -13.02 1.28
C TRP A 21 -5.03 -11.59 0.87
N LEU A 22 -3.73 -11.30 0.90
CA LEU A 22 -3.19 -10.01 0.50
C LEU A 22 -3.44 -9.74 -1.00
N ALA A 23 -3.25 -10.75 -1.86
CA ALA A 23 -3.56 -10.65 -3.29
C ALA A 23 -5.05 -10.35 -3.52
N TRP A 24 -5.94 -11.08 -2.85
CA TRP A 24 -7.38 -10.85 -2.93
C TRP A 24 -7.76 -9.43 -2.47
N TYR A 25 -7.19 -8.96 -1.35
CA TYR A 25 -7.39 -7.62 -0.84
C TYR A 25 -6.92 -6.54 -1.84
N LEU A 26 -5.73 -6.71 -2.43
CA LEU A 26 -5.17 -5.80 -3.44
C LEU A 26 -6.04 -5.76 -4.70
N ILE A 27 -6.44 -6.92 -5.23
CA ILE A 27 -7.31 -7.02 -6.41
C ILE A 27 -8.65 -6.32 -6.15
N ARG A 28 -9.23 -6.53 -4.98
CA ARG A 28 -10.49 -5.89 -4.60
C ARG A 28 -10.32 -4.36 -4.50
N ARG A 29 -9.22 -3.90 -3.95
CA ARG A 29 -8.89 -2.46 -3.89
C ARG A 29 -8.66 -1.88 -5.28
N TRP A 30 -7.94 -2.56 -6.15
CA TRP A 30 -7.69 -2.12 -7.53
C TRP A 30 -8.97 -2.01 -8.35
N ARG A 31 -9.87 -2.97 -8.20
CA ARG A 31 -11.18 -2.91 -8.87
C ARG A 31 -12.01 -1.70 -8.42
N ARG A 32 -11.96 -1.32 -7.15
CA ARG A 32 -12.60 -0.10 -6.66
C ARG A 32 -11.95 1.14 -7.28
N LEU A 33 -10.64 1.25 -7.26
CA LEU A 33 -9.93 2.40 -7.83
C LEU A 33 -10.15 2.55 -9.34
N ALA A 34 -10.40 1.47 -10.06
CA ALA A 34 -10.70 1.51 -11.49
C ALA A 34 -12.06 2.18 -11.81
N THR A 35 -12.98 2.25 -10.84
CA THR A 35 -14.29 2.93 -10.96
C THR A 35 -14.27 4.35 -10.43
N TRP A 36 -13.17 4.79 -9.82
CA TRP A 36 -13.05 6.11 -9.24
C TRP A 36 -12.93 7.20 -10.31
N SER A 37 -13.60 8.31 -10.07
CA SER A 37 -13.57 9.49 -10.95
C SER A 37 -12.34 10.33 -10.65
N ARG A 38 -11.74 10.91 -11.71
CA ARG A 38 -10.61 11.83 -11.57
C ARG A 38 -11.07 13.26 -11.41
N ALA A 39 -10.39 14.02 -10.56
CA ALA A 39 -10.62 15.44 -10.38
C ALA A 39 -9.30 16.17 -10.12
N GLN A 40 -9.30 17.47 -10.37
CA GLN A 40 -8.21 18.34 -9.97
C GLN A 40 -8.49 18.89 -8.57
N ALA A 41 -7.48 18.86 -7.73
CA ALA A 41 -7.53 19.37 -6.37
C ALA A 41 -6.47 20.44 -6.17
N THR A 42 -6.77 21.44 -5.37
CA THR A 42 -5.83 22.52 -5.04
C THR A 42 -5.38 22.37 -3.61
N ILE A 43 -4.07 22.40 -3.37
CA ILE A 43 -3.49 22.34 -2.04
C ILE A 43 -3.77 23.65 -1.31
N ARG A 44 -4.41 23.57 -0.15
CA ARG A 44 -4.78 24.72 0.68
C ARG A 44 -3.92 24.86 1.92
N HIS A 45 -3.40 23.77 2.42
CA HIS A 45 -2.57 23.77 3.61
C HIS A 45 -1.46 22.74 3.49
N VAL A 46 -0.25 23.09 3.96
CA VAL A 46 0.90 22.18 4.00
C VAL A 46 1.50 22.22 5.38
N ARG A 47 1.60 21.07 6.02
CA ARG A 47 2.27 20.86 7.28
C ARG A 47 3.57 20.07 7.05
N LYS A 48 4.67 20.62 7.54
CA LYS A 48 5.98 19.96 7.49
C LYS A 48 6.27 19.36 8.86
N THR A 49 6.49 18.04 8.88
CA THR A 49 6.89 17.33 10.10
C THR A 49 8.28 16.75 9.92
N LYS A 50 9.17 17.00 10.85
CA LYS A 50 10.51 16.44 10.88
C LYS A 50 10.53 15.28 11.87
N HIS A 51 10.85 14.10 11.42
CA HIS A 51 11.08 12.93 12.25
C HIS A 51 12.59 12.69 12.37
N ASN A 52 13.09 12.73 13.60
CA ASN A 52 14.45 12.35 13.90
C ASN A 52 14.44 10.89 14.38
N SER A 53 14.95 9.98 13.57
CA SER A 53 15.16 8.60 13.98
C SER A 53 16.64 8.38 14.27
N SER A 54 16.97 7.98 15.50
CA SER A 54 18.30 7.58 15.91
C SER A 54 18.31 6.06 15.98
N ALA A 55 18.80 5.42 14.92
CA ALA A 55 19.12 4.00 14.95
C ALA A 55 20.64 3.87 14.77
N THR A 56 21.28 3.18 15.70
CA THR A 56 22.70 2.79 15.63
C THR A 56 23.70 3.94 15.44
N GLY A 57 23.54 5.05 16.19
CA GLY A 57 24.56 6.13 16.22
C GLY A 57 24.55 7.09 15.04
N THR A 58 23.67 6.91 14.07
CA THR A 58 23.47 7.83 12.96
C THR A 58 22.10 8.48 13.09
N THR A 59 22.06 9.80 13.25
CA THR A 59 20.81 10.57 13.28
C THR A 59 20.40 10.86 11.85
N THR A 60 19.35 10.21 11.38
CA THR A 60 18.73 10.52 10.09
C THR A 60 17.51 11.40 10.32
N THR A 61 17.51 12.60 9.73
CA THR A 61 16.35 13.49 9.76
C THR A 61 15.52 13.24 8.51
N GLU A 62 14.36 12.63 8.69
CA GLU A 62 13.37 12.45 7.62
C GLU A 62 12.34 13.56 7.72
N THR A 63 12.10 14.21 6.57
CA THR A 63 11.10 15.26 6.48
C THR A 63 9.89 14.70 5.75
N SER A 64 8.74 14.65 6.42
CA SER A 64 7.46 14.32 5.81
C SER A 64 6.60 15.57 5.65
N TYR A 65 5.80 15.60 4.61
CA TYR A 65 4.86 16.66 4.32
C TYR A 65 3.45 16.10 4.34
N GLU A 66 2.58 16.75 5.08
CA GLU A 66 1.15 16.49 5.10
C GLU A 66 0.47 17.67 4.41
N ALA A 67 -0.29 17.42 3.35
CA ALA A 67 -0.97 18.44 2.61
C ALA A 67 -2.48 18.20 2.65
N ARG A 68 -3.25 19.28 2.90
CA ARG A 68 -4.70 19.29 2.72
C ARG A 68 -5.03 19.91 1.38
N TYR A 69 -5.90 19.26 0.64
CA TYR A 69 -6.36 19.72 -0.66
C TYR A 69 -7.89 19.81 -0.73
N GLU A 70 -8.37 20.69 -1.57
CA GLU A 70 -9.78 20.88 -1.86
C GLU A 70 -10.07 20.47 -3.31
N TYR A 71 -11.17 19.77 -3.53
CA TYR A 71 -11.65 19.41 -4.86
C TYR A 71 -13.16 19.48 -4.92
N ARG A 72 -13.70 19.46 -6.15
CA ARG A 72 -15.15 19.40 -6.38
C ARG A 72 -15.47 18.09 -7.08
N ASP A 73 -16.56 17.46 -6.63
CA ASP A 73 -17.11 16.29 -7.30
C ASP A 73 -17.88 16.67 -8.57
N ALA A 74 -18.41 15.67 -9.27
CA ALA A 74 -19.21 15.88 -10.48
C ALA A 74 -20.50 16.69 -10.24
N ALA A 75 -21.02 16.72 -9.02
CA ALA A 75 -22.16 17.52 -8.61
C ALA A 75 -21.79 18.97 -8.22
N GLY A 76 -20.49 19.31 -8.24
CA GLY A 76 -19.97 20.62 -7.86
C GLY A 76 -19.84 20.84 -6.35
N VAL A 77 -20.05 19.79 -5.53
CA VAL A 77 -19.89 19.86 -4.09
C VAL A 77 -18.40 19.84 -3.74
N GLN A 78 -18.00 20.71 -2.82
CA GLN A 78 -16.62 20.84 -2.38
C GLN A 78 -16.30 19.82 -1.28
N HIS A 79 -15.19 19.12 -1.45
CA HIS A 79 -14.65 18.15 -0.49
C HIS A 79 -13.22 18.50 -0.11
N ILE A 80 -12.77 18.00 1.03
CA ILE A 80 -11.41 18.17 1.53
C ILE A 80 -10.79 16.79 1.70
N GLY A 81 -9.57 16.62 1.19
CA GLY A 81 -8.77 15.43 1.39
C GLY A 81 -7.41 15.77 1.99
N GLU A 82 -6.72 14.74 2.49
CA GLU A 82 -5.37 14.83 3.04
C GLU A 82 -4.44 13.84 2.35
N VAL A 83 -3.19 14.23 2.20
CA VAL A 83 -2.14 13.38 1.63
C VAL A 83 -0.82 13.65 2.35
N ASP A 84 -0.07 12.59 2.61
CA ASP A 84 1.19 12.60 3.37
C ASP A 84 2.43 12.19 2.55
N HIS A 85 2.25 11.94 1.24
CA HIS A 85 3.32 11.37 0.39
C HIS A 85 3.77 12.29 -0.73
N LEU A 86 3.42 13.57 -0.70
CA LEU A 86 3.84 14.52 -1.72
C LEU A 86 5.26 15.00 -1.46
N HIS A 87 6.05 15.12 -2.53
CA HIS A 87 7.39 15.67 -2.45
C HIS A 87 7.35 17.20 -2.52
N SER A 88 7.66 17.85 -1.39
CA SER A 88 7.71 19.31 -1.27
C SER A 88 6.48 20.07 -1.82
N PRO A 89 5.25 19.72 -1.40
CA PRO A 89 4.05 20.38 -1.88
C PRO A 89 4.00 21.84 -1.43
N LYS A 90 3.37 22.68 -2.25
CA LYS A 90 3.17 24.11 -1.94
C LYS A 90 1.69 24.44 -1.94
N VAL A 91 1.30 25.41 -1.11
CA VAL A 91 -0.05 25.98 -1.13
C VAL A 91 -0.31 26.60 -2.51
N GLY A 92 -1.43 26.26 -3.12
CA GLY A 92 -1.81 26.68 -4.47
C GLY A 92 -1.43 25.69 -5.56
N ASP A 93 -0.62 24.65 -5.27
CA ASP A 93 -0.34 23.58 -6.25
C ASP A 93 -1.62 22.85 -6.61
N VAL A 94 -1.74 22.50 -7.89
CA VAL A 94 -2.84 21.68 -8.41
C VAL A 94 -2.34 20.26 -8.57
N ILE A 95 -3.05 19.30 -7.98
CA ILE A 95 -2.76 17.88 -8.04
C ILE A 95 -3.93 17.11 -8.65
N GLU A 96 -3.65 16.01 -9.32
CA GLU A 96 -4.67 15.10 -9.79
C GLU A 96 -5.01 14.11 -8.69
N ILE A 97 -6.29 13.98 -8.39
CA ILE A 97 -6.83 13.05 -7.41
C ILE A 97 -7.86 12.12 -8.05
N MET A 98 -8.16 11.03 -7.38
CA MET A 98 -9.30 10.17 -7.66
C MET A 98 -10.22 10.16 -6.45
N TYR A 99 -11.52 10.16 -6.69
CA TYR A 99 -12.54 10.05 -5.63
C TYR A 99 -13.57 8.98 -5.98
N ASP A 100 -14.16 8.41 -4.95
CA ASP A 100 -15.22 7.43 -5.09
C ASP A 100 -16.51 8.14 -5.53
N PRO A 101 -17.11 7.83 -6.70
CA PRO A 101 -18.36 8.45 -7.12
C PRO A 101 -19.54 8.11 -6.21
N ASP A 102 -19.50 7.00 -5.49
CA ASP A 102 -20.54 6.58 -4.55
C ASP A 102 -20.35 7.22 -3.15
N ASP A 103 -19.11 7.61 -2.82
CA ASP A 103 -18.75 8.36 -1.61
C ASP A 103 -17.72 9.44 -1.97
N PRO A 104 -18.16 10.60 -2.47
CA PRO A 104 -17.25 11.65 -2.93
C PRO A 104 -16.35 12.27 -1.86
N SER A 105 -16.59 11.98 -0.59
CA SER A 105 -15.69 12.38 0.51
C SER A 105 -14.44 11.52 0.60
N SER A 106 -14.46 10.33 -0.01
CA SER A 106 -13.34 9.41 -0.08
C SER A 106 -12.50 9.69 -1.32
N SER A 107 -11.26 10.13 -1.12
CA SER A 107 -10.34 10.50 -2.22
C SER A 107 -8.93 10.02 -1.96
N ASP A 108 -8.17 9.82 -3.05
CA ASP A 108 -6.74 9.47 -3.00
C ASP A 108 -5.99 10.18 -4.13
N THR A 109 -4.69 10.41 -4.00
CA THR A 109 -3.90 11.07 -5.02
C THR A 109 -3.44 10.10 -6.10
N VAL A 110 -3.49 10.53 -7.37
CA VAL A 110 -2.98 9.76 -8.51
C VAL A 110 -1.44 9.79 -8.54
N ALA A 111 -0.85 10.89 -8.13
CA ALA A 111 0.60 11.13 -8.16
C ALA A 111 1.36 10.53 -6.97
N GLY A 112 0.96 9.35 -6.50
CA GLY A 112 1.73 8.67 -5.48
C GLY A 112 2.87 7.87 -6.11
N GLY A 113 4.08 8.40 -6.14
CA GLY A 113 5.31 7.60 -6.35
C GLY A 113 5.44 6.41 -5.39
N SER A 114 4.57 6.33 -4.41
CA SER A 114 4.39 5.23 -3.49
C SER A 114 3.77 3.96 -4.12
N VAL A 115 3.09 4.05 -5.27
CA VAL A 115 2.48 2.86 -5.91
C VAL A 115 3.56 1.90 -6.37
N VAL A 116 4.61 2.40 -7.02
CA VAL A 116 5.76 1.57 -7.45
C VAL A 116 6.50 1.01 -6.24
N GLY A 117 6.78 1.82 -5.23
CA GLY A 117 7.41 1.36 -4.00
C GLY A 117 6.58 0.32 -3.25
N ARG A 118 5.26 0.50 -3.20
CA ARG A 118 4.33 -0.48 -2.61
C ARG A 118 4.29 -1.77 -3.41
N ILE A 119 4.26 -1.71 -4.75
CA ILE A 119 4.29 -2.90 -5.61
C ILE A 119 5.57 -3.69 -5.41
N ILE A 120 6.74 -3.02 -5.33
CA ILE A 120 8.02 -3.68 -5.09
C ILE A 120 8.02 -4.34 -3.71
N ASN A 121 7.56 -3.65 -2.68
CA ASN A 121 7.52 -4.19 -1.32
C ASN A 121 6.56 -5.39 -1.20
N TYR A 122 5.36 -5.31 -1.78
CA TYR A 122 4.43 -6.44 -1.82
C TYR A 122 4.96 -7.59 -2.68
N GLY A 123 5.62 -7.30 -3.80
CA GLY A 123 6.27 -8.31 -4.64
C GLY A 123 7.32 -9.11 -3.88
N ALA A 124 8.16 -8.45 -3.08
CA ALA A 124 9.15 -9.12 -2.22
C ALA A 124 8.47 -10.04 -1.17
N VAL A 125 7.39 -9.58 -0.54
CA VAL A 125 6.60 -10.39 0.40
C VAL A 125 6.00 -11.62 -0.29
N PHE A 126 5.48 -11.47 -1.51
CA PHE A 126 4.95 -12.60 -2.29
C PHE A 126 6.01 -13.64 -2.63
N ILE A 127 7.21 -13.19 -3.02
CA ILE A 127 8.33 -14.09 -3.36
C ILE A 127 8.80 -14.85 -2.12
N VAL A 128 8.99 -14.15 -1.00
CA VAL A 128 9.52 -14.76 0.22
C VAL A 128 8.52 -15.72 0.86
N LEU A 129 7.28 -15.28 1.07
CA LEU A 129 6.26 -16.10 1.74
C LEU A 129 5.70 -17.19 0.80
N GLY A 130 5.42 -16.86 -0.45
CA GLY A 130 4.91 -17.80 -1.43
C GLY A 130 5.96 -18.86 -1.78
N GLY A 131 7.18 -18.46 -2.10
CA GLY A 131 8.29 -19.38 -2.41
C GLY A 131 8.67 -20.23 -1.20
N GLY A 132 8.78 -19.63 -0.01
CA GLY A 132 9.05 -20.33 1.23
C GLY A 132 7.97 -21.36 1.59
N GLY A 133 6.69 -21.00 1.44
CA GLY A 133 5.57 -21.90 1.70
C GLY A 133 5.57 -23.12 0.76
N ILE A 134 5.79 -22.91 -0.53
CA ILE A 134 5.89 -23.98 -1.52
C ILE A 134 7.07 -24.89 -1.18
N PHE A 135 8.24 -24.33 -0.86
CA PHE A 135 9.42 -25.10 -0.51
C PHE A 135 9.18 -26.00 0.71
N VAL A 136 8.56 -25.47 1.77
CA VAL A 136 8.23 -26.25 2.98
C VAL A 136 7.27 -27.39 2.65
N ILE A 137 6.27 -27.16 1.81
CA ILE A 137 5.33 -28.20 1.41
C ILE A 137 6.04 -29.28 0.59
N LEU A 138 6.84 -28.94 -0.40
CA LEU A 138 7.57 -29.88 -1.24
C LEU A 138 8.59 -30.69 -0.43
N ALA A 139 9.28 -30.06 0.50
CA ALA A 139 10.20 -30.72 1.41
C ALA A 139 9.47 -31.71 2.35
N SER A 140 8.28 -31.35 2.85
CA SER A 140 7.49 -32.23 3.71
C SER A 140 6.91 -33.45 2.98
N LEU A 141 6.67 -33.33 1.67
CA LEU A 141 6.23 -34.42 0.82
C LEU A 141 7.38 -35.29 0.28
N GLY A 142 8.63 -34.97 0.63
CA GLY A 142 9.80 -35.72 0.19
C GLY A 142 10.15 -35.55 -1.31
N VAL A 143 9.58 -34.54 -1.98
CA VAL A 143 9.85 -34.23 -3.37
C VAL A 143 11.22 -33.56 -3.53
N VAL A 144 11.68 -32.83 -2.51
CA VAL A 144 13.00 -32.23 -2.43
C VAL A 144 13.80 -33.03 -1.40
N SER A 145 14.37 -34.15 -1.83
CA SER A 145 15.44 -34.82 -1.08
C SER A 145 16.76 -34.24 -1.58
N ALA A 146 17.50 -33.63 -0.67
CA ALA A 146 18.87 -33.20 -0.92
C ALA A 146 19.77 -34.39 -1.18
#